data_f45fd641ae8ec465391a66f811c2d9b7
#
_entry.id   f45fd641ae8ec465391a66f811c2d9b7
#
_cell.length_a   1.000
_cell.length_b   1.000
_cell.length_c   1.000
_cell.angle_alpha   90.00
_cell.angle_beta   90.00
_cell.angle_gamma   90.00
#
_symmetry.space_group_name_H-M   'P 1'
#
loop_
_entity.id
_entity.type
_entity.pdbx_description
1 polymer ?
#
loop_
_entity_poly.entity_id
_entity_poly.type
_entity_poly.pdbx_seq_one_letter_code
_entity_poly.pdbx_strand_id
1 'polypeptide(L)'
;MNTLALSDEILLTIDKPARYIGNELNMVKKNPKDVDIRFAMCFPDVYEIGMSHLGIQILYDMFNKRDDVYCERVYSPWPDLHKIMKEKNIPLFALESQEPIKDFDFLGITIQYEMCYTNILQILDLSQIAMLSSERKEDDPIVIGGGPCSYNPEPIADFFDLFYIGEGEISYTELFTLYKQCRKEKVSRKEFLRRAASIPGIYVPSMYEVAYKEDGTIASFTPKYEDVPATVKKQIQMDMSHSVYPEKPVVPFIKAISCTVVLEFQRGCIRGCRFCQAGMIYRPVREKDVEVLKHYAYEMLKNTGHEEISLSSLSSSDYSQLEELVNFLIDNFKDKGVNISLPSLRIDAFSLDVMGKVQDIRKSSLTFAPEAGSQRLRNVINKGLTEEVILNGAGMAFEGGWNKVKLYFMLGLPTETEDDMRAIAELANKIAVRYYEIPKEERNGKCQITISTSFFVPKPFTPFQWARMYDKDSYLGRAKVVNDAVKEQLNRKSIKYNWHEADVTVLEGILARGDRRIAPALLKVYEKGGIFDAWTEFFDNNRWVEAFAECGIDTDFYTMRERPLDEIFPWDFIDDGVSKKFLIREWERARKEEVTPNCRMQCQGCGAAQFKGGVCFENKN
;
A
#
# COMPACT_ATOMS: atom_id res chain seq x y z
N MET A 1 -8.62 34.48 -10.31
CA MET A 1 -7.55 33.61 -9.82
C MET A 1 -7.65 33.64 -8.30
N ASN A 2 -7.71 32.50 -7.65
CA ASN A 2 -7.63 32.49 -6.20
C ASN A 2 -6.27 33.01 -5.78
N THR A 3 -6.22 33.82 -4.73
CA THR A 3 -4.94 34.25 -4.15
C THR A 3 -4.25 33.01 -3.59
N LEU A 4 -2.98 32.80 -3.91
CA LEU A 4 -2.22 31.69 -3.35
C LEU A 4 -2.09 31.84 -1.83
N ALA A 5 -2.15 30.74 -1.09
CA ALA A 5 -1.94 30.73 0.35
C ALA A 5 -0.52 31.14 0.75
N LEU A 6 0.47 30.87 -0.12
CA LEU A 6 1.87 31.23 0.06
C LEU A 6 2.22 32.47 -0.78
N SER A 7 2.95 33.42 -0.18
CA SER A 7 3.48 34.57 -0.88
C SER A 7 4.61 34.19 -1.82
N ASP A 8 4.87 35.03 -2.84
CA ASP A 8 6.00 34.85 -3.77
C ASP A 8 7.35 34.76 -3.05
N GLU A 9 7.52 35.52 -1.96
CA GLU A 9 8.73 35.44 -1.13
C GLU A 9 8.97 34.05 -0.56
N ILE A 10 7.91 33.37 -0.11
CA ILE A 10 8.01 32.00 0.41
C ILE A 10 8.25 31.03 -0.74
N LEU A 11 7.48 31.14 -1.82
CA LEU A 11 7.59 30.25 -2.98
C LEU A 11 8.99 30.25 -3.61
N LEU A 12 9.68 31.38 -3.58
CA LEU A 12 11.05 31.53 -4.11
C LEU A 12 12.14 30.93 -3.19
N THR A 13 11.81 30.58 -1.94
CA THR A 13 12.78 30.07 -0.95
C THR A 13 12.68 28.57 -0.70
N ILE A 14 11.61 27.92 -1.15
CA ILE A 14 11.34 26.51 -0.90
C ILE A 14 11.69 25.61 -2.10
N ASP A 15 11.95 24.34 -1.84
CA ASP A 15 12.14 23.34 -2.89
C ASP A 15 10.80 23.06 -3.60
N LYS A 16 10.84 23.05 -4.93
CA LYS A 16 9.70 22.68 -5.80
C LYS A 16 8.37 23.37 -5.43
N PRO A 17 8.28 24.70 -5.53
CA PRO A 17 7.06 25.46 -5.18
C PRO A 17 5.82 24.98 -5.95
N ALA A 18 5.99 24.32 -7.10
CA ALA A 18 4.89 23.73 -7.87
C ALA A 18 4.11 22.63 -7.13
N ARG A 19 4.63 22.10 -6.02
CA ARG A 19 3.91 21.19 -5.12
C ARG A 19 2.68 21.84 -4.46
N TYR A 20 2.65 23.19 -4.37
CA TYR A 20 1.76 23.92 -3.48
C TYR A 20 0.85 24.94 -4.16
N ILE A 21 0.98 25.12 -5.47
CA ILE A 21 0.27 26.19 -6.21
C ILE A 21 -1.07 25.76 -6.82
N GLY A 22 -1.34 24.47 -6.96
CA GLY A 22 -2.55 23.96 -7.63
C GLY A 22 -2.63 24.40 -9.10
N ASN A 23 -3.86 24.47 -9.64
CA ASN A 23 -4.16 24.89 -11.03
C ASN A 23 -3.69 23.93 -12.14
N GLU A 24 -3.49 22.68 -11.81
CA GLU A 24 -3.12 21.63 -12.76
C GLU A 24 -4.22 21.37 -13.79
N LEU A 25 -3.84 20.85 -14.96
CA LEU A 25 -4.80 20.40 -15.97
C LEU A 25 -5.75 19.33 -15.37
N ASN A 26 -7.04 19.44 -15.66
CA ASN A 26 -8.13 18.61 -15.15
C ASN A 26 -8.42 18.76 -13.64
N MET A 27 -7.80 19.69 -12.94
CA MET A 27 -8.17 20.00 -11.56
C MET A 27 -9.62 20.52 -11.52
N VAL A 28 -10.44 19.96 -10.63
CA VAL A 28 -11.84 20.39 -10.47
C VAL A 28 -11.90 21.64 -9.62
N LYS A 29 -12.65 22.64 -10.08
CA LYS A 29 -12.94 23.86 -9.32
C LYS A 29 -14.43 23.99 -9.10
N LYS A 30 -14.83 24.11 -7.84
CA LYS A 30 -16.19 24.46 -7.42
C LYS A 30 -16.14 25.70 -6.52
N ASN A 31 -17.24 26.38 -6.38
CA ASN A 31 -17.36 27.40 -5.36
C ASN A 31 -17.71 26.71 -4.02
N PRO A 32 -16.89 26.88 -2.96
CA PRO A 32 -17.14 26.27 -1.65
C PRO A 32 -18.51 26.60 -1.05
N LYS A 33 -19.13 27.71 -1.48
CA LYS A 33 -20.47 28.13 -0.99
C LYS A 33 -21.63 27.40 -1.66
N ASP A 34 -21.38 26.69 -2.75
CA ASP A 34 -22.42 26.02 -3.54
C ASP A 34 -22.50 24.52 -3.23
N VAL A 35 -21.74 24.05 -2.26
CA VAL A 35 -21.71 22.63 -1.85
C VAL A 35 -22.09 22.48 -0.37
N ASP A 36 -22.64 21.31 -0.04
CA ASP A 36 -23.01 20.97 1.34
C ASP A 36 -21.81 20.48 2.15
N ILE A 37 -20.82 19.87 1.50
CA ILE A 37 -19.68 19.19 2.11
C ILE A 37 -18.38 19.57 1.40
N ARG A 38 -17.39 19.97 2.20
CA ARG A 38 -16.00 20.13 1.79
C ARG A 38 -15.17 18.98 2.32
N PHE A 39 -14.49 18.27 1.44
CA PHE A 39 -13.68 17.11 1.78
C PHE A 39 -12.20 17.34 1.37
N ALA A 40 -11.30 17.37 2.36
CA ALA A 40 -9.87 17.41 2.11
C ALA A 40 -9.35 15.97 1.96
N MET A 41 -8.94 15.59 0.74
CA MET A 41 -8.36 14.28 0.42
C MET A 41 -6.84 14.35 0.58
N CYS A 42 -6.33 13.73 1.62
CA CYS A 42 -4.94 13.83 2.03
C CYS A 42 -4.15 12.56 1.75
N PHE A 43 -2.96 12.72 1.16
CA PHE A 43 -1.92 11.70 1.14
C PHE A 43 -0.78 12.14 2.07
N PRO A 44 -0.40 11.34 3.10
CA PRO A 44 0.56 11.75 4.12
C PRO A 44 2.02 11.58 3.65
N ASP A 45 2.33 12.07 2.48
CA ASP A 45 3.66 12.18 1.89
C ASP A 45 3.67 13.33 0.87
N VAL A 46 4.78 13.55 0.19
CA VAL A 46 4.93 14.64 -0.78
C VAL A 46 4.00 14.49 -1.99
N TYR A 47 3.76 15.62 -2.64
CA TYR A 47 2.93 15.75 -3.85
C TYR A 47 3.26 14.70 -4.92
N GLU A 48 4.55 14.43 -5.23
CA GLU A 48 4.96 13.51 -6.28
C GLU A 48 4.51 12.07 -6.01
N ILE A 49 4.48 11.65 -4.75
CA ILE A 49 4.00 10.33 -4.35
C ILE A 49 2.47 10.29 -4.39
N GLY A 50 1.83 11.28 -3.76
CA GLY A 50 0.37 11.34 -3.68
C GLY A 50 -0.31 11.48 -5.03
N MET A 51 0.24 12.29 -5.95
CA MET A 51 -0.26 12.43 -7.32
C MET A 51 -0.17 11.14 -8.15
N SER A 52 0.74 10.25 -7.77
CA SER A 52 0.90 8.94 -8.41
C SER A 52 -0.08 7.88 -7.87
N HIS A 53 -0.85 8.20 -6.82
CA HIS A 53 -1.70 7.22 -6.14
C HIS A 53 -3.10 7.13 -6.76
N LEU A 54 -3.37 6.02 -7.44
CA LEU A 54 -4.63 5.78 -8.16
C LEU A 54 -5.88 5.88 -7.26
N GLY A 55 -5.83 5.35 -6.04
CA GLY A 55 -6.96 5.39 -5.10
C GLY A 55 -7.44 6.81 -4.79
N ILE A 56 -6.52 7.77 -4.64
CA ILE A 56 -6.87 9.19 -4.49
C ILE A 56 -7.54 9.73 -5.75
N GLN A 57 -7.01 9.41 -6.93
CA GLN A 57 -7.59 9.87 -8.20
C GLN A 57 -9.01 9.36 -8.39
N ILE A 58 -9.29 8.10 -8.02
CA ILE A 58 -10.63 7.50 -8.08
C ILE A 58 -11.59 8.23 -7.13
N LEU A 59 -11.21 8.40 -5.86
CA LEU A 59 -12.08 9.04 -4.85
C LEU A 59 -12.25 10.53 -5.12
N TYR A 60 -11.21 11.22 -5.58
CA TYR A 60 -11.28 12.61 -5.99
C TYR A 60 -12.29 12.82 -7.13
N ASP A 61 -12.22 11.99 -8.17
CA ASP A 61 -13.16 12.01 -9.31
C ASP A 61 -14.58 11.68 -8.85
N MET A 62 -14.74 10.62 -8.03
CA MET A 62 -16.02 10.18 -7.52
C MET A 62 -16.72 11.25 -6.68
N PHE A 63 -16.00 11.88 -5.77
CA PHE A 63 -16.58 12.91 -4.90
C PHE A 63 -16.90 14.17 -5.69
N ASN A 64 -16.04 14.55 -6.62
CA ASN A 64 -16.26 15.75 -7.44
C ASN A 64 -17.32 15.59 -8.54
N LYS A 65 -17.72 14.37 -8.90
CA LYS A 65 -18.90 14.11 -9.75
C LYS A 65 -20.22 14.38 -9.02
N ARG A 66 -20.19 14.52 -7.68
CA ARG A 66 -21.37 14.90 -6.89
C ARG A 66 -21.51 16.41 -6.87
N ASP A 67 -22.76 16.90 -6.99
CA ASP A 67 -23.03 18.34 -6.91
C ASP A 67 -22.90 18.90 -5.47
N ASP A 68 -23.16 18.05 -4.47
CA ASP A 68 -23.19 18.42 -3.05
C ASP A 68 -21.85 18.32 -2.34
N VAL A 69 -20.78 17.87 -3.02
CA VAL A 69 -19.45 17.66 -2.43
C VAL A 69 -18.38 18.38 -3.24
N TYR A 70 -17.47 19.07 -2.56
CA TYR A 70 -16.21 19.56 -3.14
C TYR A 70 -15.05 18.85 -2.48
N CYS A 71 -14.34 18.01 -3.25
CA CYS A 71 -13.16 17.29 -2.83
C CYS A 71 -11.91 18.01 -3.31
N GLU A 72 -11.00 18.30 -2.39
CA GLU A 72 -9.77 19.06 -2.62
C GLU A 72 -8.57 18.26 -2.11
N ARG A 73 -7.40 18.36 -2.81
CA ARG A 73 -6.21 17.56 -2.51
C ARG A 73 -5.29 18.24 -1.50
N VAL A 74 -4.67 17.42 -0.66
CA VAL A 74 -3.70 17.85 0.36
C VAL A 74 -2.53 16.87 0.41
N TYR A 75 -1.32 17.38 0.59
CA TYR A 75 -0.09 16.59 0.74
C TYR A 75 0.74 17.10 1.91
N SER A 76 1.62 16.25 2.45
CA SER A 76 2.57 16.65 3.49
C SER A 76 3.55 17.69 2.93
N PRO A 77 3.67 18.86 3.55
CA PRO A 77 4.69 19.83 3.19
C PRO A 77 6.09 19.30 3.46
N TRP A 78 7.00 19.52 2.51
CA TRP A 78 8.41 19.17 2.69
C TRP A 78 9.02 19.91 3.88
N PRO A 79 10.10 19.43 4.52
CA PRO A 79 10.63 20.01 5.75
C PRO A 79 10.97 21.49 5.70
N ASP A 80 11.36 22.03 4.55
CA ASP A 80 11.62 23.48 4.36
C ASP A 80 10.35 24.32 4.54
N LEU A 81 9.26 23.93 3.84
CA LEU A 81 7.97 24.61 3.99
C LEU A 81 7.36 24.33 5.36
N HIS A 82 7.46 23.10 5.89
CA HIS A 82 7.00 22.79 7.25
C HIS A 82 7.57 23.78 8.28
N LYS A 83 8.88 24.01 8.24
CA LYS A 83 9.55 24.96 9.14
C LYS A 83 8.97 26.37 8.99
N ILE A 84 8.83 26.87 7.76
CA ILE A 84 8.28 28.21 7.49
C ILE A 84 6.83 28.32 8.00
N MET A 85 5.99 27.29 7.75
CA MET A 85 4.61 27.27 8.22
C MET A 85 4.51 27.34 9.74
N LYS A 86 5.36 26.59 10.47
CA LYS A 86 5.43 26.65 11.94
C LYS A 86 5.90 28.02 12.43
N GLU A 87 6.96 28.59 11.86
CA GLU A 87 7.52 29.89 12.26
C GLU A 87 6.57 31.05 12.00
N LYS A 88 5.85 31.03 10.87
CA LYS A 88 4.94 32.10 10.45
C LYS A 88 3.46 31.83 10.80
N ASN A 89 3.17 30.71 11.46
CA ASN A 89 1.81 30.27 11.80
C ASN A 89 0.87 30.22 10.58
N ILE A 90 1.39 29.70 9.44
CA ILE A 90 0.60 29.51 8.21
C ILE A 90 -0.11 28.16 8.32
N PRO A 91 -1.45 28.09 8.26
CA PRO A 91 -2.17 26.82 8.32
C PRO A 91 -1.99 26.01 7.02
N LEU A 92 -2.04 24.68 7.12
CA LEU A 92 -2.08 23.79 5.95
C LEU A 92 -3.36 24.04 5.16
N PHE A 93 -3.23 24.04 3.84
CA PHE A 93 -4.28 24.43 2.90
C PHE A 93 -4.45 23.39 1.78
N ALA A 94 -5.64 23.39 1.17
CA ALA A 94 -5.96 22.57 0.01
C ALA A 94 -5.43 23.18 -1.29
N LEU A 95 -5.10 22.34 -2.28
CA LEU A 95 -4.52 22.81 -3.55
C LEU A 95 -5.53 23.52 -4.44
N GLU A 96 -6.79 23.10 -4.42
CA GLU A 96 -7.83 23.63 -5.32
C GLU A 96 -8.28 25.04 -4.93
N SER A 97 -8.67 25.24 -3.67
CA SER A 97 -9.17 26.52 -3.15
C SER A 97 -8.09 27.42 -2.57
N GLN A 98 -6.96 26.84 -2.13
CA GLN A 98 -5.93 27.50 -1.33
C GLN A 98 -6.43 27.95 0.05
N GLU A 99 -7.51 27.34 0.54
CA GLU A 99 -8.10 27.65 1.84
C GLU A 99 -7.63 26.67 2.94
N PRO A 100 -7.60 27.11 4.22
CA PRO A 100 -7.14 26.27 5.33
C PRO A 100 -7.98 25.00 5.51
N ILE A 101 -7.31 23.86 5.76
CA ILE A 101 -7.97 22.58 5.99
C ILE A 101 -8.92 22.60 7.20
N LYS A 102 -8.63 23.41 8.19
CA LYS A 102 -9.48 23.58 9.38
C LYS A 102 -10.93 23.99 9.05
N ASP A 103 -11.15 24.63 7.92
CA ASP A 103 -12.46 25.13 7.48
C ASP A 103 -13.26 24.09 6.68
N PHE A 104 -12.79 22.84 6.60
CA PHE A 104 -13.43 21.75 5.90
C PHE A 104 -14.33 20.92 6.84
N ASP A 105 -15.28 20.16 6.25
CA ASP A 105 -16.13 19.23 7.01
C ASP A 105 -15.40 17.92 7.33
N PHE A 106 -14.57 17.46 6.38
CA PHE A 106 -13.82 16.21 6.48
C PHE A 106 -12.35 16.38 6.07
N LEU A 107 -11.46 15.70 6.80
CA LEU A 107 -10.09 15.44 6.42
C LEU A 107 -9.90 13.93 6.29
N GLY A 108 -9.88 13.43 5.04
CA GLY A 108 -9.66 12.02 4.74
C GLY A 108 -8.20 11.75 4.44
N ILE A 109 -7.55 10.89 5.21
CA ILE A 109 -6.12 10.54 5.07
C ILE A 109 -6.00 9.10 4.59
N THR A 110 -5.38 8.88 3.44
CA THR A 110 -5.11 7.53 2.94
C THR A 110 -3.77 7.02 3.47
N ILE A 111 -3.79 5.91 4.20
CA ILE A 111 -2.64 5.39 4.94
C ILE A 111 -2.12 4.14 4.24
N GLN A 112 -1.04 4.32 3.45
CA GLN A 112 -0.51 3.27 2.58
C GLN A 112 0.68 2.52 3.20
N TYR A 113 1.37 3.16 4.16
CA TYR A 113 2.58 2.64 4.77
C TYR A 113 2.74 3.17 6.20
N GLU A 114 3.10 2.33 7.13
CA GLU A 114 3.16 2.66 8.55
C GLU A 114 4.21 3.74 8.88
N MET A 115 5.29 3.82 8.09
CA MET A 115 6.33 4.83 8.28
C MET A 115 5.88 6.27 7.97
N CYS A 116 4.64 6.45 7.47
CA CYS A 116 4.03 7.77 7.28
C CYS A 116 3.23 8.26 8.50
N TYR A 117 3.20 7.53 9.62
CA TYR A 117 2.38 7.91 10.78
C TYR A 117 2.78 9.25 11.39
N THR A 118 4.06 9.60 11.42
CA THR A 118 4.52 10.92 11.87
C THR A 118 4.09 12.06 10.94
N ASN A 119 3.93 11.78 9.63
CA ASN A 119 3.39 12.76 8.69
C ASN A 119 1.89 13.03 8.92
N ILE A 120 1.14 12.06 9.46
CA ILE A 120 -0.26 12.29 9.88
C ILE A 120 -0.31 13.35 10.98
N LEU A 121 0.58 13.26 11.97
CA LEU A 121 0.69 14.26 13.03
C LEU A 121 1.13 15.62 12.49
N GLN A 122 2.07 15.65 11.54
CA GLN A 122 2.44 16.87 10.83
C GLN A 122 1.22 17.54 10.16
N ILE A 123 0.38 16.76 9.49
CA ILE A 123 -0.81 17.27 8.79
C ILE A 123 -1.80 17.84 9.81
N LEU A 124 -2.08 17.14 10.91
CA LEU A 124 -2.99 17.61 11.95
C LEU A 124 -2.48 18.90 12.60
N ASP A 125 -1.21 18.95 12.98
CA ASP A 125 -0.57 20.11 13.60
C ASP A 125 -0.59 21.34 12.68
N LEU A 126 -0.13 21.18 11.43
CA LEU A 126 -0.13 22.28 10.46
C LEU A 126 -1.54 22.71 10.05
N SER A 127 -2.51 21.82 10.09
CA SER A 127 -3.93 22.15 9.87
C SER A 127 -4.56 22.83 11.08
N GLN A 128 -3.84 22.96 12.21
CA GLN A 128 -4.36 23.51 13.48
C GLN A 128 -5.58 22.73 13.99
N ILE A 129 -5.62 21.42 13.75
CA ILE A 129 -6.61 20.48 14.25
C ILE A 129 -5.97 19.75 15.44
N ALA A 130 -6.72 19.57 16.52
CA ALA A 130 -6.22 18.83 17.68
C ALA A 130 -5.75 17.43 17.27
N MET A 131 -4.54 17.03 17.69
CA MET A 131 -3.96 15.75 17.32
C MET A 131 -4.80 14.59 17.87
N LEU A 132 -5.14 14.65 19.16
CA LEU A 132 -6.01 13.66 19.78
C LEU A 132 -7.47 13.91 19.40
N SER A 133 -8.16 12.87 18.94
CA SER A 133 -9.59 12.95 18.59
C SER A 133 -10.49 13.36 19.77
N SER A 134 -10.07 13.02 21.00
CA SER A 134 -10.78 13.38 22.23
C SER A 134 -10.74 14.89 22.57
N GLU A 135 -9.82 15.64 21.96
CA GLU A 135 -9.64 17.09 22.20
C GLU A 135 -10.30 17.94 21.10
N ARG A 136 -10.87 17.31 20.06
CA ARG A 136 -11.51 18.00 18.94
C ARG A 136 -12.83 18.63 19.34
N LYS A 137 -13.07 19.83 18.82
CA LYS A 137 -14.27 20.63 19.02
C LYS A 137 -15.36 20.24 18.03
N GLU A 138 -16.56 20.78 18.26
CA GLU A 138 -17.74 20.50 17.40
C GLU A 138 -17.55 20.95 15.94
N ASP A 139 -16.80 22.02 15.73
CA ASP A 139 -16.53 22.65 14.43
C ASP A 139 -15.23 22.18 13.77
N ASP A 140 -14.43 21.34 14.44
CA ASP A 140 -13.24 20.75 13.80
C ASP A 140 -13.65 19.73 12.72
N PRO A 141 -12.89 19.58 11.63
CA PRO A 141 -13.15 18.55 10.63
C PRO A 141 -13.22 17.13 11.22
N ILE A 142 -14.06 16.28 10.64
CA ILE A 142 -14.04 14.84 10.94
C ILE A 142 -12.81 14.22 10.26
N VAL A 143 -11.90 13.67 11.04
CA VAL A 143 -10.67 13.04 10.54
C VAL A 143 -10.91 11.56 10.25
N ILE A 144 -10.79 11.18 8.98
CA ILE A 144 -11.05 9.83 8.47
C ILE A 144 -9.75 9.18 8.03
N GLY A 145 -9.46 7.97 8.53
CA GLY A 145 -8.39 7.13 8.03
C GLY A 145 -8.90 6.09 7.02
N GLY A 146 -8.14 5.82 5.98
CA GLY A 146 -8.43 4.77 4.99
C GLY A 146 -7.16 4.16 4.41
N GLY A 147 -7.29 3.14 3.57
CA GLY A 147 -6.17 2.46 2.94
C GLY A 147 -5.72 1.18 3.67
N PRO A 148 -4.66 0.49 3.19
CA PRO A 148 -4.27 -0.83 3.68
C PRO A 148 -3.82 -0.83 5.16
N CYS A 149 -3.23 0.24 5.69
CA CYS A 149 -2.85 0.30 7.10
C CYS A 149 -4.07 0.41 8.04
N SER A 150 -5.25 0.78 7.52
CA SER A 150 -6.50 0.79 8.31
C SER A 150 -6.98 -0.62 8.69
N TYR A 151 -6.36 -1.67 8.17
CA TYR A 151 -6.61 -3.05 8.63
C TYR A 151 -5.95 -3.37 9.99
N ASN A 152 -5.05 -2.52 10.48
CA ASN A 152 -4.71 -2.41 11.90
C ASN A 152 -4.66 -0.92 12.26
N PRO A 153 -5.79 -0.30 12.58
CA PRO A 153 -5.85 1.13 12.88
C PRO A 153 -5.39 1.47 14.29
N GLU A 154 -5.25 0.47 15.16
CA GLU A 154 -5.06 0.67 16.60
C GLU A 154 -3.82 1.49 16.99
N PRO A 155 -2.63 1.38 16.35
CA PRO A 155 -1.48 2.23 16.70
C PRO A 155 -1.72 3.74 16.56
N ILE A 156 -2.68 4.12 15.71
CA ILE A 156 -3.02 5.52 15.40
C ILE A 156 -4.47 5.88 15.72
N ALA A 157 -5.17 4.98 16.43
CA ALA A 157 -6.61 5.13 16.72
C ALA A 157 -6.95 6.43 17.43
N ASP A 158 -6.08 6.92 18.32
CA ASP A 158 -6.32 8.13 19.11
C ASP A 158 -6.27 9.43 18.28
N PHE A 159 -5.69 9.37 17.06
CA PHE A 159 -5.57 10.52 16.17
C PHE A 159 -6.73 10.65 15.17
N PHE A 160 -7.59 9.66 15.06
CA PHE A 160 -8.69 9.61 14.10
C PHE A 160 -10.06 9.58 14.78
N ASP A 161 -11.03 10.24 14.15
CA ASP A 161 -12.43 10.14 14.58
C ASP A 161 -13.04 8.82 14.12
N LEU A 162 -12.72 8.42 12.88
CA LEU A 162 -13.18 7.16 12.32
C LEU A 162 -12.20 6.63 11.23
N PHE A 163 -12.30 5.34 10.97
CA PHE A 163 -11.62 4.68 9.85
C PHE A 163 -12.64 4.06 8.90
N TYR A 164 -12.32 4.10 7.63
CA TYR A 164 -13.03 3.38 6.59
C TYR A 164 -12.26 2.10 6.25
N ILE A 165 -12.89 0.95 6.42
CA ILE A 165 -12.31 -0.37 6.19
C ILE A 165 -12.80 -0.94 4.85
N GLY A 166 -11.89 -1.04 3.88
CA GLY A 166 -12.17 -1.56 2.56
C GLY A 166 -12.00 -0.57 1.43
N GLU A 167 -12.77 -0.76 0.35
CA GLU A 167 -12.71 0.04 -0.86
C GLU A 167 -13.69 1.21 -0.78
N GLY A 168 -13.17 2.43 -0.96
CA GLY A 168 -13.87 3.67 -0.66
C GLY A 168 -15.08 3.98 -1.57
N GLU A 169 -15.30 3.21 -2.63
CA GLU A 169 -16.38 3.45 -3.59
C GLU A 169 -17.80 3.15 -3.04
N ILE A 170 -17.93 2.54 -1.86
CA ILE A 170 -19.21 2.00 -1.39
C ILE A 170 -19.94 2.94 -0.41
N SER A 171 -19.44 3.13 0.80
CA SER A 171 -20.25 3.68 1.92
C SER A 171 -20.20 5.20 2.10
N TYR A 172 -19.40 5.94 1.32
CA TYR A 172 -19.29 7.39 1.51
C TYR A 172 -20.60 8.15 1.24
N THR A 173 -21.44 7.67 0.33
CA THR A 173 -22.76 8.28 0.09
C THR A 173 -23.64 8.23 1.33
N GLU A 174 -23.61 7.11 2.07
CA GLU A 174 -24.36 6.95 3.32
C GLU A 174 -23.78 7.85 4.42
N LEU A 175 -22.46 7.90 4.56
CA LEU A 175 -21.77 8.76 5.52
C LEU A 175 -22.08 10.24 5.27
N PHE A 176 -22.03 10.71 4.03
CA PHE A 176 -22.34 12.10 3.69
C PHE A 176 -23.82 12.44 3.92
N THR A 177 -24.73 11.51 3.64
CA THR A 177 -26.16 11.68 3.92
C THR A 177 -26.41 11.81 5.42
N LEU A 178 -25.80 10.92 6.22
CA LEU A 178 -25.88 10.99 7.69
C LEU A 178 -25.31 12.31 8.22
N TYR A 179 -24.16 12.75 7.71
CA TYR A 179 -23.52 14.00 8.14
C TYR A 179 -24.42 15.21 7.89
N LYS A 180 -24.99 15.33 6.68
CA LYS A 180 -25.94 16.41 6.34
C LYS A 180 -27.19 16.39 7.22
N GLN A 181 -27.72 15.20 7.50
CA GLN A 181 -28.86 15.03 8.40
C GLN A 181 -28.51 15.49 9.83
N CYS A 182 -27.37 15.04 10.37
CA CYS A 182 -26.92 15.41 11.72
C CYS A 182 -26.67 16.92 11.85
N ARG A 183 -26.10 17.58 10.83
CA ARG A 183 -25.97 19.05 10.81
C ARG A 183 -27.33 19.75 10.86
N LYS A 184 -28.31 19.29 10.10
CA LYS A 184 -29.68 19.83 10.08
C LYS A 184 -30.36 19.63 11.43
N GLU A 185 -30.19 18.48 12.07
CA GLU A 185 -30.69 18.14 13.40
C GLU A 185 -29.92 18.83 14.53
N LYS A 186 -28.74 19.40 14.23
CA LYS A 186 -27.83 20.02 15.23
C LYS A 186 -27.41 19.04 16.33
N VAL A 187 -27.18 17.78 15.98
CA VAL A 187 -26.64 16.79 16.92
C VAL A 187 -25.16 17.05 17.20
N SER A 188 -24.66 16.59 18.35
CA SER A 188 -23.24 16.73 18.70
C SER A 188 -22.33 15.84 17.82
N ARG A 189 -21.05 16.23 17.71
CA ARG A 189 -20.00 15.42 17.08
C ARG A 189 -20.01 13.97 17.61
N LYS A 190 -20.11 13.79 18.93
CA LYS A 190 -20.15 12.48 19.55
C LYS A 190 -21.33 11.63 19.06
N GLU A 191 -22.51 12.22 18.93
CA GLU A 191 -23.71 11.51 18.46
C GLU A 191 -23.62 11.20 16.97
N PHE A 192 -23.07 12.12 16.16
CA PHE A 192 -22.76 11.82 14.75
C PHE A 192 -21.83 10.61 14.64
N LEU A 193 -20.71 10.58 15.38
CA LEU A 193 -19.75 9.47 15.37
C LEU A 193 -20.38 8.15 15.82
N ARG A 194 -21.27 8.20 16.84
CA ARG A 194 -22.00 7.00 17.28
C ARG A 194 -22.89 6.45 16.17
N ARG A 195 -23.67 7.32 15.50
CA ARG A 195 -24.52 6.90 14.38
C ARG A 195 -23.67 6.42 13.19
N ALA A 196 -22.56 7.07 12.90
CA ALA A 196 -21.63 6.65 11.84
C ALA A 196 -21.04 5.26 12.07
N ALA A 197 -20.82 4.84 13.31
CA ALA A 197 -20.32 3.51 13.65
C ALA A 197 -21.24 2.37 13.20
N SER A 198 -22.52 2.65 12.92
CA SER A 198 -23.47 1.66 12.37
C SER A 198 -23.37 1.48 10.85
N ILE A 199 -22.67 2.39 10.14
CA ILE A 199 -22.47 2.29 8.69
C ILE A 199 -21.46 1.16 8.40
N PRO A 200 -21.76 0.23 7.47
CA PRO A 200 -20.84 -0.83 7.12
C PRO A 200 -19.46 -0.30 6.69
N GLY A 201 -18.39 -0.87 7.24
CA GLY A 201 -17.02 -0.46 6.97
C GLY A 201 -16.50 0.71 7.81
N ILE A 202 -17.34 1.35 8.62
CA ILE A 202 -16.90 2.43 9.49
C ILE A 202 -16.51 1.89 10.87
N TYR A 203 -15.27 2.16 11.27
CA TYR A 203 -14.74 1.94 12.61
C TYR A 203 -14.53 3.27 13.32
N VAL A 204 -15.17 3.46 14.48
CA VAL A 204 -15.03 4.66 15.32
C VAL A 204 -14.32 4.28 16.62
N PRO A 205 -13.01 4.52 16.78
CA PRO A 205 -12.22 4.03 17.91
C PRO A 205 -12.77 4.40 19.28
N SER A 206 -13.31 5.60 19.42
CA SER A 206 -13.89 6.10 20.68
C SER A 206 -15.12 5.34 21.16
N MET A 207 -15.78 4.56 20.28
CA MET A 207 -16.96 3.75 20.59
C MET A 207 -16.62 2.34 21.11
N TYR A 208 -15.33 2.01 21.24
CA TYR A 208 -14.88 0.69 21.71
C TYR A 208 -14.00 0.82 22.95
N GLU A 209 -14.03 -0.23 23.77
CA GLU A 209 -13.18 -0.41 24.93
C GLU A 209 -12.27 -1.61 24.72
N VAL A 210 -10.99 -1.43 25.05
CA VAL A 210 -9.96 -2.47 24.96
C VAL A 210 -9.44 -2.75 26.37
N ALA A 211 -9.57 -3.98 26.83
CA ALA A 211 -9.00 -4.44 28.08
C ALA A 211 -7.78 -5.32 27.83
N TYR A 212 -6.78 -5.18 28.70
CA TYR A 212 -5.52 -5.95 28.61
C TYR A 212 -5.38 -6.88 29.80
N LYS A 213 -4.72 -8.03 29.58
CA LYS A 213 -4.30 -8.97 30.64
C LYS A 213 -2.99 -8.48 31.29
N GLU A 214 -2.60 -9.14 32.37
CA GLU A 214 -1.33 -8.84 33.08
C GLU A 214 -0.08 -9.05 32.18
N ASP A 215 -0.16 -9.99 31.24
CA ASP A 215 0.92 -10.26 30.27
C ASP A 215 0.96 -9.25 29.09
N GLY A 216 0.09 -8.26 29.11
CA GLY A 216 -0.02 -7.23 28.07
C GLY A 216 -0.83 -7.64 26.84
N THR A 217 -1.29 -8.89 26.72
CA THR A 217 -2.17 -9.29 25.62
C THR A 217 -3.59 -8.75 25.78
N ILE A 218 -4.34 -8.61 24.70
CA ILE A 218 -5.73 -8.13 24.75
C ILE A 218 -6.61 -9.20 25.42
N ALA A 219 -7.34 -8.77 26.46
CA ALA A 219 -8.34 -9.60 27.13
C ALA A 219 -9.70 -9.52 26.43
N SER A 220 -10.10 -8.31 26.00
CA SER A 220 -11.33 -8.10 25.24
C SER A 220 -11.26 -6.82 24.42
N PHE A 221 -12.02 -6.81 23.33
CA PHE A 221 -12.24 -5.66 22.46
C PHE A 221 -13.77 -5.57 22.23
N THR A 222 -14.44 -4.61 22.86
CA THR A 222 -15.91 -4.58 22.93
C THR A 222 -16.49 -3.20 22.63
N PRO A 223 -17.64 -3.12 21.94
CA PRO A 223 -18.34 -1.86 21.75
C PRO A 223 -18.89 -1.34 23.10
N LYS A 224 -18.89 -0.02 23.28
CA LYS A 224 -19.44 0.66 24.46
C LYS A 224 -20.96 0.80 24.43
N TYR A 225 -21.59 0.63 23.28
CA TYR A 225 -23.01 0.81 23.05
C TYR A 225 -23.59 -0.37 22.30
N GLU A 226 -24.84 -0.74 22.56
CA GLU A 226 -25.51 -1.89 21.95
C GLU A 226 -25.75 -1.75 20.43
N ASP A 227 -25.89 -0.52 19.95
CA ASP A 227 -26.10 -0.19 18.54
C ASP A 227 -24.77 -0.09 17.73
N VAL A 228 -23.62 -0.20 18.39
CA VAL A 228 -22.31 -0.24 17.73
C VAL A 228 -21.93 -1.69 17.46
N PRO A 229 -21.60 -2.06 16.20
CA PRO A 229 -21.30 -3.45 15.87
C PRO A 229 -20.00 -3.93 16.53
N ALA A 230 -20.00 -5.16 17.06
CA ALA A 230 -18.79 -5.77 17.62
C ALA A 230 -17.73 -6.12 16.57
N THR A 231 -18.14 -6.24 15.31
CA THR A 231 -17.28 -6.56 14.17
C THR A 231 -17.53 -5.59 13.03
N VAL A 232 -16.47 -4.98 12.52
CA VAL A 232 -16.52 -4.08 11.38
C VAL A 232 -16.25 -4.87 10.10
N LYS A 233 -17.23 -4.91 9.18
CA LYS A 233 -17.11 -5.65 7.93
C LYS A 233 -16.50 -4.78 6.84
N LYS A 234 -15.44 -5.29 6.22
CA LYS A 234 -14.83 -4.69 5.04
C LYS A 234 -15.85 -4.42 3.93
N GLN A 235 -15.78 -3.25 3.32
CA GLN A 235 -16.55 -2.91 2.13
C GLN A 235 -15.73 -3.20 0.88
N ILE A 236 -16.38 -3.69 -0.18
CA ILE A 236 -15.71 -4.14 -1.38
C ILE A 236 -16.55 -3.86 -2.62
N GLN A 237 -15.95 -3.26 -3.64
CA GLN A 237 -16.56 -3.06 -4.94
C GLN A 237 -16.47 -4.36 -5.76
N MET A 238 -17.61 -5.02 -5.94
CA MET A 238 -17.67 -6.29 -6.66
C MET A 238 -17.70 -6.11 -8.18
N ASP A 239 -18.40 -5.10 -8.67
CA ASP A 239 -18.48 -4.79 -10.09
C ASP A 239 -17.40 -3.76 -10.47
N MET A 240 -16.27 -4.27 -10.92
CA MET A 240 -15.14 -3.44 -11.33
C MET A 240 -15.40 -2.68 -12.64
N SER A 241 -16.25 -3.23 -13.52
CA SER A 241 -16.49 -2.67 -14.86
C SER A 241 -17.41 -1.44 -14.82
N HIS A 242 -18.35 -1.40 -13.88
CA HIS A 242 -19.26 -0.26 -13.69
C HIS A 242 -18.85 0.63 -12.49
N SER A 243 -17.71 0.36 -11.88
CA SER A 243 -17.17 1.23 -10.82
C SER A 243 -16.71 2.57 -11.37
N VAL A 244 -16.76 3.61 -10.51
CA VAL A 244 -16.25 4.92 -10.89
C VAL A 244 -14.75 4.83 -11.18
N TYR A 245 -14.33 5.44 -12.28
CA TYR A 245 -12.94 5.52 -12.69
C TYR A 245 -12.67 6.88 -13.36
N PRO A 246 -11.51 7.53 -13.15
CA PRO A 246 -11.24 8.85 -13.69
C PRO A 246 -10.92 8.79 -15.20
N GLU A 247 -11.73 9.43 -16.02
CA GLU A 247 -11.44 9.64 -17.45
C GLU A 247 -10.55 10.87 -17.69
N LYS A 248 -10.54 11.79 -16.74
CA LYS A 248 -9.77 13.05 -16.76
C LYS A 248 -8.94 13.20 -15.49
N PRO A 249 -7.95 12.30 -15.26
CA PRO A 249 -7.10 12.42 -14.08
C PRO A 249 -6.34 13.76 -14.11
N VAL A 250 -6.08 14.30 -12.93
CA VAL A 250 -5.31 15.54 -12.78
C VAL A 250 -3.87 15.31 -13.25
N VAL A 251 -3.37 16.19 -14.09
CA VAL A 251 -2.02 16.09 -14.65
C VAL A 251 -1.05 16.94 -13.81
N PRO A 252 -0.04 16.34 -13.16
CA PRO A 252 0.88 17.07 -12.30
C PRO A 252 1.78 18.04 -13.10
N PHE A 253 2.09 19.21 -12.54
CA PHE A 253 3.02 20.18 -13.13
C PHE A 253 4.49 19.75 -13.06
N ILE A 254 4.84 18.96 -12.07
CA ILE A 254 6.19 18.41 -11.90
C ILE A 254 6.16 16.90 -12.09
N LYS A 255 7.31 16.34 -12.44
CA LYS A 255 7.42 14.89 -12.64
C LYS A 255 7.07 14.15 -11.35
N ALA A 256 5.90 13.53 -11.32
CA ALA A 256 5.49 12.58 -10.29
C ALA A 256 6.24 11.24 -10.49
N ILE A 257 6.15 10.33 -9.52
CA ILE A 257 6.78 8.99 -9.63
C ILE A 257 6.19 8.24 -10.82
N SER A 258 4.87 8.35 -11.02
CA SER A 258 4.17 7.82 -12.18
C SER A 258 3.42 8.96 -12.87
N CYS A 259 3.93 9.41 -14.04
CA CYS A 259 3.25 10.34 -14.95
C CYS A 259 2.68 9.53 -16.11
N THR A 260 1.76 8.62 -15.83
CA THR A 260 1.24 7.65 -16.79
C THR A 260 -0.28 7.53 -16.67
N VAL A 261 -0.92 7.11 -17.75
CA VAL A 261 -2.28 6.57 -17.66
C VAL A 261 -2.20 5.23 -16.92
N VAL A 262 -2.86 5.11 -15.79
CA VAL A 262 -2.92 3.85 -15.05
C VAL A 262 -4.23 3.14 -15.39
N LEU A 263 -4.16 1.91 -15.88
CA LEU A 263 -5.33 1.04 -16.10
C LEU A 263 -5.32 -0.07 -15.04
N GLU A 264 -6.19 0.05 -14.05
CA GLU A 264 -6.42 -1.00 -13.06
C GLU A 264 -7.40 -2.02 -13.64
N PHE A 265 -6.89 -3.16 -14.07
CA PHE A 265 -7.68 -4.19 -14.72
C PHE A 265 -8.13 -5.32 -13.79
N GLN A 266 -7.50 -5.45 -12.61
CA GLN A 266 -7.81 -6.48 -11.64
C GLN A 266 -7.52 -6.01 -10.22
N ARG A 267 -8.42 -6.32 -9.28
CA ARG A 267 -8.17 -6.23 -7.83
C ARG A 267 -8.12 -7.61 -7.19
N GLY A 268 -7.28 -7.77 -6.17
CA GLY A 268 -7.01 -9.04 -5.51
C GLY A 268 -5.98 -9.88 -6.26
N CYS A 269 -5.67 -11.07 -5.73
CA CYS A 269 -4.69 -12.00 -6.29
C CYS A 269 -5.18 -13.44 -6.08
N ILE A 270 -5.09 -14.28 -7.12
CA ILE A 270 -5.47 -15.70 -7.04
C ILE A 270 -4.48 -16.53 -6.21
N ARG A 271 -3.28 -16.01 -5.99
CA ARG A 271 -2.19 -16.72 -5.32
C ARG A 271 -2.40 -16.76 -3.80
N GLY A 272 -1.74 -17.68 -3.17
CA GLY A 272 -1.86 -17.92 -1.74
C GLY A 272 -0.57 -17.67 -0.97
N CYS A 273 0.26 -16.70 -1.39
CA CYS A 273 1.51 -16.36 -0.69
C CYS A 273 1.22 -16.01 0.77
N ARG A 274 1.80 -16.76 1.72
CA ARG A 274 1.45 -16.73 3.15
C ARG A 274 1.94 -15.50 3.90
N PHE A 275 2.86 -14.76 3.30
CA PHE A 275 3.37 -13.49 3.84
C PHE A 275 2.61 -12.25 3.33
N CYS A 276 1.85 -12.39 2.24
CA CYS A 276 1.35 -11.24 1.48
C CYS A 276 0.01 -10.74 2.01
N GLN A 277 0.00 -9.58 2.69
CA GLN A 277 -1.20 -8.94 3.20
C GLN A 277 -2.16 -8.56 2.05
N ALA A 278 -1.65 -7.94 0.98
CA ALA A 278 -2.47 -7.54 -0.17
C ALA A 278 -3.17 -8.75 -0.82
N GLY A 279 -2.50 -9.92 -0.87
CA GLY A 279 -3.10 -11.17 -1.35
C GLY A 279 -4.24 -11.70 -0.48
N MET A 280 -4.43 -11.20 0.72
CA MET A 280 -5.51 -11.58 1.64
C MET A 280 -6.59 -10.49 1.72
N ILE A 281 -6.22 -9.25 2.09
CA ILE A 281 -7.20 -8.18 2.32
C ILE A 281 -7.96 -7.74 1.06
N TYR A 282 -7.43 -7.96 -0.15
CA TYR A 282 -8.11 -7.64 -1.42
C TYR A 282 -8.86 -8.82 -2.04
N ARG A 283 -9.05 -9.93 -1.33
CA ARG A 283 -9.94 -11.03 -1.79
C ARG A 283 -11.41 -10.64 -1.75
N PRO A 284 -12.23 -11.19 -2.68
CA PRO A 284 -11.91 -12.06 -3.81
C PRO A 284 -11.26 -11.32 -4.98
N VAL A 285 -10.71 -12.07 -5.93
CA VAL A 285 -10.21 -11.51 -7.20
C VAL A 285 -11.38 -11.08 -8.08
N ARG A 286 -11.28 -9.88 -8.62
CA ARG A 286 -12.28 -9.29 -9.54
C ARG A 286 -11.55 -8.65 -10.70
N GLU A 287 -12.05 -8.88 -11.88
CA GLU A 287 -11.51 -8.39 -13.15
C GLU A 287 -12.42 -7.30 -13.73
N LYS A 288 -11.83 -6.34 -14.41
CA LYS A 288 -12.53 -5.33 -15.20
C LYS A 288 -12.60 -5.81 -16.64
N ASP A 289 -13.73 -5.62 -17.30
CA ASP A 289 -13.94 -5.99 -18.68
C ASP A 289 -12.95 -5.27 -19.62
N VAL A 290 -12.45 -5.98 -20.63
CA VAL A 290 -11.42 -5.45 -21.55
C VAL A 290 -11.96 -4.29 -22.40
N GLU A 291 -13.24 -4.28 -22.77
CA GLU A 291 -13.82 -3.18 -23.56
C GLU A 291 -13.89 -1.89 -22.75
N VAL A 292 -14.17 -2.00 -21.45
CA VAL A 292 -14.12 -0.87 -20.52
C VAL A 292 -12.70 -0.30 -20.41
N LEU A 293 -11.69 -1.18 -20.34
CA LEU A 293 -10.28 -0.77 -20.28
C LEU A 293 -9.81 -0.10 -21.58
N LYS A 294 -10.27 -0.61 -22.75
CA LYS A 294 -10.02 0.00 -24.06
C LYS A 294 -10.59 1.42 -24.12
N HIS A 295 -11.80 1.62 -23.62
CA HIS A 295 -12.43 2.94 -23.53
C HIS A 295 -11.60 3.89 -22.65
N TYR A 296 -11.23 3.48 -21.43
CA TYR A 296 -10.41 4.31 -20.53
C TYR A 296 -9.04 4.63 -21.11
N ALA A 297 -8.40 3.72 -21.83
CA ALA A 297 -7.13 3.99 -22.50
C ALA A 297 -7.23 5.19 -23.46
N TYR A 298 -8.28 5.24 -24.29
CA TYR A 298 -8.51 6.35 -25.20
C TYR A 298 -8.84 7.66 -24.48
N GLU A 299 -9.80 7.64 -23.55
CA GLU A 299 -10.26 8.87 -22.91
C GLU A 299 -9.18 9.47 -22.01
N MET A 300 -8.46 8.66 -21.24
CA MET A 300 -7.40 9.16 -20.37
C MET A 300 -6.21 9.72 -21.17
N LEU A 301 -5.76 9.05 -22.23
CA LEU A 301 -4.68 9.59 -23.10
C LEU A 301 -5.08 10.92 -23.75
N LYS A 302 -6.31 10.99 -24.30
CA LYS A 302 -6.88 12.19 -24.92
C LYS A 302 -6.94 13.36 -23.93
N ASN A 303 -7.31 13.10 -22.68
CA ASN A 303 -7.52 14.12 -21.66
C ASN A 303 -6.25 14.53 -20.91
N THR A 304 -5.17 13.76 -21.01
CA THR A 304 -3.92 14.03 -20.27
C THR A 304 -2.73 14.32 -21.15
N GLY A 305 -2.67 13.72 -22.35
CA GLY A 305 -1.49 13.78 -23.22
C GLY A 305 -0.30 12.97 -22.69
N HIS A 306 -0.51 12.01 -21.78
CA HIS A 306 0.56 11.14 -21.31
C HIS A 306 1.09 10.23 -22.44
N GLU A 307 2.39 9.93 -22.38
CA GLU A 307 3.11 9.10 -23.36
C GLU A 307 3.34 7.66 -22.84
N GLU A 308 2.68 7.26 -21.76
CA GLU A 308 2.80 5.93 -21.18
C GLU A 308 1.47 5.44 -20.59
N ILE A 309 1.15 4.17 -20.82
CA ILE A 309 0.08 3.43 -20.14
C ILE A 309 0.71 2.39 -19.22
N SER A 310 0.37 2.42 -17.93
CA SER A 310 0.77 1.43 -16.94
C SER A 310 -0.41 0.52 -16.60
N LEU A 311 -0.23 -0.79 -16.76
CA LEU A 311 -1.21 -1.80 -16.44
C LEU A 311 -1.06 -2.21 -14.97
N SER A 312 -2.05 -1.89 -14.12
CA SER A 312 -1.98 -2.07 -12.67
C SER A 312 -2.80 -3.24 -12.17
N SER A 313 -2.13 -4.16 -11.47
CA SER A 313 -2.74 -5.21 -10.64
C SER A 313 -1.73 -5.81 -9.67
N LEU A 314 -2.18 -6.67 -8.74
CA LEU A 314 -1.29 -7.44 -7.86
C LEU A 314 -0.62 -8.63 -8.57
N SER A 315 -1.12 -9.06 -9.72
CA SER A 315 -0.57 -10.17 -10.51
C SER A 315 -1.06 -10.06 -11.95
N SER A 316 -0.33 -9.32 -12.77
CA SER A 316 -0.76 -8.95 -14.14
C SER A 316 -0.96 -10.16 -15.04
N SER A 317 -0.12 -11.17 -14.90
CA SER A 317 -0.18 -12.42 -15.69
C SER A 317 -1.37 -13.32 -15.36
N ASP A 318 -2.11 -13.04 -14.29
CA ASP A 318 -3.28 -13.83 -13.90
C ASP A 318 -4.61 -13.24 -14.43
N TYR A 319 -4.58 -12.11 -15.13
CA TYR A 319 -5.77 -11.51 -15.76
C TYR A 319 -6.20 -12.31 -17.00
N SER A 320 -7.49 -12.65 -17.07
CA SER A 320 -8.02 -13.57 -18.10
C SER A 320 -7.96 -13.02 -19.53
N GLN A 321 -8.00 -11.71 -19.71
CA GLN A 321 -8.02 -11.02 -21.01
C GLN A 321 -6.74 -10.21 -21.29
N LEU A 322 -5.61 -10.58 -20.65
CA LEU A 322 -4.35 -9.82 -20.73
C LEU A 322 -3.84 -9.70 -22.17
N GLU A 323 -3.82 -10.81 -22.91
CA GLU A 323 -3.32 -10.83 -24.29
C GLU A 323 -4.13 -9.93 -25.23
N GLU A 324 -5.46 -9.96 -25.12
CA GLU A 324 -6.34 -9.09 -25.90
C GLU A 324 -6.09 -7.62 -25.58
N LEU A 325 -6.00 -7.27 -24.29
CA LEU A 325 -5.73 -5.89 -23.88
C LEU A 325 -4.38 -5.40 -24.40
N VAL A 326 -3.31 -6.19 -24.24
CA VAL A 326 -1.97 -5.81 -24.66
C VAL A 326 -1.89 -5.64 -26.18
N ASN A 327 -2.45 -6.58 -26.96
CA ASN A 327 -2.49 -6.47 -28.43
C ASN A 327 -3.23 -5.20 -28.85
N PHE A 328 -4.41 -4.93 -28.27
CA PHE A 328 -5.15 -3.71 -28.56
C PHE A 328 -4.34 -2.44 -28.28
N LEU A 329 -3.67 -2.36 -27.14
CA LEU A 329 -2.87 -1.19 -26.77
C LEU A 329 -1.70 -0.97 -27.73
N ILE A 330 -1.02 -2.05 -28.13
CA ILE A 330 0.08 -1.99 -29.09
C ILE A 330 -0.43 -1.50 -30.44
N ASP A 331 -1.46 -2.13 -30.99
CA ASP A 331 -1.99 -1.85 -32.33
C ASP A 331 -2.50 -0.40 -32.46
N ASN A 332 -3.01 0.19 -31.37
CA ASN A 332 -3.64 1.52 -31.41
C ASN A 332 -2.73 2.67 -30.96
N PHE A 333 -1.69 2.40 -30.15
CA PHE A 333 -0.93 3.46 -29.50
C PHE A 333 0.58 3.42 -29.71
N LYS A 334 1.18 2.28 -30.10
CA LYS A 334 2.63 2.17 -30.32
C LYS A 334 3.13 3.17 -31.37
N ASP A 335 2.46 3.24 -32.51
CA ASP A 335 2.83 4.17 -33.60
C ASP A 335 2.59 5.64 -33.25
N LYS A 336 1.87 5.92 -32.17
CA LYS A 336 1.64 7.26 -31.60
C LYS A 336 2.68 7.64 -30.55
N GLY A 337 3.70 6.82 -30.32
CA GLY A 337 4.75 7.05 -29.34
C GLY A 337 4.37 6.79 -27.88
N VAL A 338 3.26 6.08 -27.65
CA VAL A 338 2.82 5.73 -26.29
C VAL A 338 3.46 4.40 -25.86
N ASN A 339 4.17 4.42 -24.74
CA ASN A 339 4.79 3.24 -24.13
C ASN A 339 3.76 2.46 -23.30
N ILE A 340 3.94 1.12 -23.22
CA ILE A 340 3.12 0.26 -22.38
C ILE A 340 4.00 -0.34 -21.29
N SER A 341 3.59 -0.24 -20.03
CA SER A 341 4.31 -0.75 -18.86
C SER A 341 3.49 -1.83 -18.17
N LEU A 342 4.14 -2.96 -17.85
CA LEU A 342 3.57 -4.13 -17.16
C LEU A 342 4.39 -4.40 -15.88
N PRO A 343 4.14 -3.68 -14.77
CA PRO A 343 5.01 -3.71 -13.61
C PRO A 343 4.97 -5.02 -12.79
N SER A 344 3.89 -5.78 -12.81
CA SER A 344 3.66 -6.92 -11.89
C SER A 344 3.66 -8.27 -12.61
N LEU A 345 4.58 -8.48 -13.57
CA LEU A 345 4.74 -9.75 -14.24
C LEU A 345 5.41 -10.79 -13.35
N ARG A 346 4.84 -11.99 -13.36
CA ARG A 346 5.44 -13.16 -12.71
C ARG A 346 6.33 -13.91 -13.71
N ILE A 347 7.41 -14.49 -13.20
CA ILE A 347 8.38 -15.24 -14.03
C ILE A 347 7.76 -16.51 -14.65
N ASP A 348 6.76 -17.12 -14.00
CA ASP A 348 6.07 -18.33 -14.48
C ASP A 348 5.07 -18.08 -15.63
N ALA A 349 4.74 -16.82 -15.87
CA ALA A 349 3.87 -16.40 -16.97
C ALA A 349 4.60 -15.47 -17.96
N PHE A 350 5.94 -15.51 -17.94
CA PHE A 350 6.77 -14.76 -18.87
C PHE A 350 6.60 -15.36 -20.29
N SER A 351 5.98 -14.58 -21.18
CA SER A 351 5.84 -14.90 -22.59
C SER A 351 6.70 -13.94 -23.40
N LEU A 352 7.64 -14.47 -24.19
CA LEU A 352 8.48 -13.68 -25.10
C LEU A 352 7.62 -12.90 -26.10
N ASP A 353 6.50 -13.48 -26.55
CA ASP A 353 5.62 -12.84 -27.53
C ASP A 353 4.97 -11.56 -26.95
N VAL A 354 4.45 -11.61 -25.71
CA VAL A 354 3.87 -10.45 -25.05
C VAL A 354 4.94 -9.42 -24.71
N MET A 355 6.07 -9.88 -24.12
CA MET A 355 7.13 -8.98 -23.69
C MET A 355 7.92 -8.39 -24.87
N GLY A 356 8.16 -9.15 -25.93
CA GLY A 356 8.82 -8.67 -27.14
C GLY A 356 8.02 -7.55 -27.81
N LYS A 357 6.70 -7.67 -27.83
CA LYS A 357 5.79 -6.65 -28.36
C LYS A 357 5.76 -5.36 -27.50
N VAL A 358 5.81 -5.50 -26.17
CA VAL A 358 5.72 -4.36 -25.22
C VAL A 358 7.05 -3.59 -25.10
N GLN A 359 8.20 -4.25 -25.19
CA GLN A 359 9.51 -3.66 -24.84
C GLN A 359 10.42 -3.30 -26.04
N ASP A 360 9.91 -3.21 -27.26
CA ASP A 360 10.72 -2.86 -28.44
C ASP A 360 11.46 -1.51 -28.36
N ILE A 361 11.12 -0.65 -27.39
CA ILE A 361 11.63 0.73 -27.32
C ILE A 361 12.77 0.91 -26.31
N ARG A 362 12.77 0.21 -25.15
CA ARG A 362 13.88 0.23 -24.18
C ARG A 362 13.90 -1.06 -23.34
N LYS A 363 14.90 -1.92 -23.54
CA LYS A 363 15.16 -3.08 -22.69
C LYS A 363 15.67 -2.61 -21.31
N SER A 364 14.74 -2.32 -20.38
CA SER A 364 15.05 -2.08 -18.97
C SER A 364 15.44 -3.40 -18.26
N SER A 365 15.90 -3.33 -17.00
CA SER A 365 16.13 -4.53 -16.22
C SER A 365 14.81 -5.26 -15.94
N LEU A 366 14.79 -6.58 -16.10
CA LEU A 366 13.66 -7.40 -15.65
C LEU A 366 13.74 -7.62 -14.14
N THR A 367 12.58 -7.56 -13.49
CA THR A 367 12.48 -7.76 -12.06
C THR A 367 11.64 -9.00 -11.78
N PHE A 368 12.20 -9.92 -11.00
CA PHE A 368 11.52 -11.11 -10.53
C PHE A 368 11.58 -11.20 -9.02
N ALA A 369 10.56 -11.78 -8.42
CA ALA A 369 10.43 -11.94 -6.99
C ALA A 369 10.29 -13.43 -6.60
N PRO A 370 11.37 -14.21 -6.55
CA PRO A 370 11.33 -15.57 -6.02
C PRO A 370 10.99 -15.62 -4.53
N GLU A 371 11.31 -14.57 -3.79
CA GLU A 371 11.11 -14.33 -2.36
C GLU A 371 11.96 -15.22 -1.44
N ALA A 372 12.32 -16.44 -1.87
CA ALA A 372 13.18 -17.36 -1.14
C ALA A 372 14.14 -18.10 -2.08
N GLY A 373 15.36 -18.38 -1.60
CA GLY A 373 16.41 -19.03 -2.39
C GLY A 373 16.13 -20.51 -2.63
N SER A 374 15.74 -21.25 -1.59
CA SER A 374 15.50 -22.69 -1.68
C SER A 374 14.07 -23.03 -2.10
N GLN A 375 13.90 -24.20 -2.74
CA GLN A 375 12.56 -24.72 -3.08
C GLN A 375 11.74 -24.99 -1.81
N ARG A 376 12.40 -25.52 -0.77
CA ARG A 376 11.78 -25.76 0.53
C ARG A 376 11.12 -24.50 1.07
N LEU A 377 11.87 -23.42 1.15
CA LEU A 377 11.38 -22.16 1.73
C LEU A 377 10.34 -21.49 0.80
N ARG A 378 10.44 -21.64 -0.53
CA ARG A 378 9.37 -21.22 -1.46
C ARG A 378 8.07 -21.98 -1.22
N ASN A 379 8.13 -23.27 -0.82
CA ASN A 379 6.94 -24.05 -0.42
C ASN A 379 6.38 -23.54 0.91
N VAL A 380 7.22 -23.27 1.90
CA VAL A 380 6.81 -22.67 3.19
C VAL A 380 6.01 -21.38 2.98
N ILE A 381 6.48 -20.49 2.13
CA ILE A 381 5.79 -19.21 1.85
C ILE A 381 4.68 -19.34 0.80
N ASN A 382 4.47 -20.53 0.27
CA ASN A 382 3.50 -20.82 -0.82
C ASN A 382 3.66 -19.90 -2.04
N LYS A 383 4.91 -19.67 -2.48
CA LYS A 383 5.17 -18.81 -3.64
C LYS A 383 4.74 -19.45 -4.97
N GLY A 384 4.67 -20.79 -5.01
CA GLY A 384 4.23 -21.54 -6.19
C GLY A 384 5.18 -21.42 -7.40
N LEU A 385 6.48 -21.22 -7.15
CA LEU A 385 7.54 -21.17 -8.17
C LEU A 385 8.55 -22.28 -7.94
N THR A 386 8.85 -23.07 -9.00
CA THR A 386 9.95 -24.04 -8.97
C THR A 386 11.25 -23.38 -9.45
N GLU A 387 12.38 -23.97 -9.08
CA GLU A 387 13.68 -23.50 -9.57
C GLU A 387 13.76 -23.57 -11.10
N GLU A 388 13.22 -24.65 -11.69
CA GLU A 388 13.16 -24.83 -13.15
C GLU A 388 12.40 -23.68 -13.83
N VAL A 389 11.23 -23.31 -13.32
CA VAL A 389 10.43 -22.18 -13.85
C VAL A 389 11.21 -20.88 -13.77
N ILE A 390 11.93 -20.63 -12.67
CA ILE A 390 12.76 -19.43 -12.51
C ILE A 390 13.90 -19.40 -13.53
N LEU A 391 14.61 -20.50 -13.70
CA LEU A 391 15.73 -20.61 -14.63
C LEU A 391 15.27 -20.49 -16.08
N ASN A 392 14.15 -21.13 -16.44
CA ASN A 392 13.58 -21.05 -17.78
C ASN A 392 13.11 -19.62 -18.10
N GLY A 393 12.39 -18.95 -17.19
CA GLY A 393 11.98 -17.57 -17.39
C GLY A 393 13.14 -16.60 -17.54
N ALA A 394 14.21 -16.77 -16.75
CA ALA A 394 15.44 -15.99 -16.90
C ALA A 394 16.16 -16.29 -18.23
N GLY A 395 16.23 -17.56 -18.63
CA GLY A 395 16.81 -17.99 -19.91
C GLY A 395 16.10 -17.37 -21.11
N MET A 396 14.77 -17.47 -21.15
CA MET A 396 13.93 -16.84 -22.17
C MET A 396 14.16 -15.32 -22.24
N ALA A 397 14.30 -14.66 -21.09
CA ALA A 397 14.61 -13.23 -21.05
C ALA A 397 15.96 -12.92 -21.70
N PHE A 398 16.98 -13.71 -21.41
CA PHE A 398 18.31 -13.55 -22.01
C PHE A 398 18.33 -13.81 -23.51
N GLU A 399 17.64 -14.83 -23.99
CA GLU A 399 17.43 -15.11 -25.42
C GLU A 399 16.68 -13.95 -26.10
N GLY A 400 15.74 -13.32 -25.41
CA GLY A 400 15.08 -12.09 -25.85
C GLY A 400 15.97 -10.84 -25.83
N GLY A 401 17.26 -10.98 -25.44
CA GLY A 401 18.27 -9.92 -25.47
C GLY A 401 18.37 -9.06 -24.20
N TRP A 402 17.75 -9.45 -23.09
CA TRP A 402 18.03 -8.84 -21.78
C TRP A 402 19.38 -9.33 -21.25
N ASN A 403 20.05 -8.51 -20.48
CA ASN A 403 21.29 -8.84 -19.79
C ASN A 403 21.31 -8.40 -18.33
N LYS A 404 20.20 -7.79 -17.85
CA LYS A 404 20.05 -7.30 -16.49
C LYS A 404 18.81 -7.90 -15.86
N VAL A 405 18.99 -8.58 -14.73
CA VAL A 405 17.90 -9.16 -13.93
C VAL A 405 18.02 -8.69 -12.49
N LYS A 406 16.91 -8.24 -11.90
CA LYS A 406 16.80 -7.92 -10.49
C LYS A 406 15.96 -8.97 -9.80
N LEU A 407 16.46 -9.51 -8.69
CA LEU A 407 15.82 -10.56 -7.91
C LEU A 407 15.50 -10.02 -6.51
N TYR A 408 14.24 -10.16 -6.10
CA TYR A 408 13.80 -9.84 -4.75
C TYR A 408 13.66 -11.09 -3.90
N PHE A 409 14.17 -11.00 -2.65
CA PHE A 409 14.06 -12.03 -1.63
C PHE A 409 13.75 -11.42 -0.27
N MET A 410 13.25 -12.25 0.65
CA MET A 410 13.06 -11.91 2.05
C MET A 410 13.98 -12.74 2.95
N LEU A 411 14.46 -12.15 4.03
CA LEU A 411 15.23 -12.79 5.10
C LEU A 411 14.46 -12.74 6.41
N GLY A 412 14.61 -13.77 7.23
CA GLY A 412 13.88 -13.89 8.52
C GLY A 412 12.51 -14.54 8.37
N LEU A 413 12.25 -15.25 7.29
CA LEU A 413 11.01 -16.01 7.07
C LEU A 413 10.86 -17.14 8.12
N PRO A 414 9.62 -17.54 8.46
CA PRO A 414 9.39 -18.70 9.32
C PRO A 414 10.11 -19.95 8.80
N THR A 415 10.77 -20.67 9.69
CA THR A 415 11.56 -21.91 9.43
C THR A 415 12.82 -21.70 8.58
N GLU A 416 13.23 -20.48 8.28
CA GLU A 416 14.45 -20.17 7.50
C GLU A 416 15.71 -20.75 8.16
N THR A 417 16.55 -21.39 7.38
CA THR A 417 17.85 -21.93 7.77
C THR A 417 19.00 -21.23 7.05
N GLU A 418 20.25 -21.48 7.45
CA GLU A 418 21.42 -20.95 6.76
C GLU A 418 21.50 -21.45 5.31
N ASP A 419 21.14 -22.71 5.06
CA ASP A 419 21.12 -23.29 3.72
C ASP A 419 20.12 -22.55 2.81
N ASP A 420 18.96 -22.13 3.33
CA ASP A 420 17.98 -21.36 2.56
C ASP A 420 18.53 -19.98 2.18
N MET A 421 19.27 -19.33 3.08
CA MET A 421 19.92 -18.05 2.81
C MET A 421 21.05 -18.20 1.76
N ARG A 422 21.89 -19.23 1.87
CA ARG A 422 22.96 -19.53 0.90
C ARG A 422 22.37 -19.85 -0.47
N ALA A 423 21.24 -20.54 -0.53
CA ALA A 423 20.53 -20.85 -1.77
C ALA A 423 20.11 -19.60 -2.57
N ILE A 424 20.00 -18.42 -1.96
CA ILE A 424 19.77 -17.14 -2.68
C ILE A 424 20.95 -16.86 -3.63
N ALA A 425 22.17 -16.97 -3.14
CA ALA A 425 23.38 -16.77 -3.94
C ALA A 425 23.55 -17.84 -5.02
N GLU A 426 23.25 -19.10 -4.66
CA GLU A 426 23.30 -20.24 -5.61
C GLU A 426 22.30 -20.06 -6.76
N LEU A 427 21.05 -19.67 -6.47
CA LEU A 427 20.03 -19.41 -7.48
C LEU A 427 20.47 -18.28 -8.43
N ALA A 428 21.01 -17.18 -7.90
CA ALA A 428 21.54 -16.10 -8.72
C ALA A 428 22.72 -16.57 -9.60
N ASN A 429 23.60 -17.42 -9.08
CA ASN A 429 24.68 -18.00 -9.86
C ASN A 429 24.17 -18.92 -10.97
N LYS A 430 23.17 -19.77 -10.70
CA LYS A 430 22.52 -20.61 -11.73
C LYS A 430 21.90 -19.76 -12.85
N ILE A 431 21.27 -18.62 -12.50
CA ILE A 431 20.76 -17.67 -13.50
C ILE A 431 21.92 -17.08 -14.31
N ALA A 432 23.06 -16.73 -13.70
CA ALA A 432 24.23 -16.25 -14.42
C ALA A 432 24.79 -17.32 -15.36
N VAL A 433 24.81 -18.60 -14.96
CA VAL A 433 25.22 -19.73 -15.81
C VAL A 433 24.35 -19.79 -17.06
N ARG A 434 23.01 -19.68 -16.92
CA ARG A 434 22.08 -19.66 -18.08
C ARG A 434 22.42 -18.56 -19.08
N TYR A 435 22.80 -17.34 -18.60
CA TYR A 435 23.28 -16.28 -19.49
C TYR A 435 24.55 -16.67 -20.24
N TYR A 436 25.51 -17.31 -19.57
CA TYR A 436 26.79 -17.68 -20.17
C TYR A 436 26.73 -18.94 -21.04
N GLU A 437 25.62 -19.68 -21.06
CA GLU A 437 25.33 -20.74 -22.05
C GLU A 437 25.05 -20.17 -23.45
N ILE A 438 24.58 -18.90 -23.54
CA ILE A 438 24.38 -18.21 -24.82
C ILE A 438 25.75 -17.99 -25.50
N PRO A 439 25.92 -18.26 -26.83
CA PRO A 439 27.15 -17.96 -27.56
C PRO A 439 27.59 -16.50 -27.34
N LYS A 440 28.90 -16.29 -27.19
CA LYS A 440 29.47 -14.98 -26.86
C LYS A 440 29.06 -13.87 -27.84
N GLU A 441 28.98 -14.21 -29.11
CA GLU A 441 28.59 -13.35 -30.24
C GLU A 441 27.10 -12.91 -30.19
N GLU A 442 26.25 -13.71 -29.55
CA GLU A 442 24.82 -13.46 -29.41
C GLU A 442 24.45 -12.72 -28.09
N ARG A 443 25.44 -12.57 -27.19
CA ARG A 443 25.21 -11.92 -25.88
C ARG A 443 25.07 -10.41 -26.01
N ASN A 444 24.06 -9.85 -25.40
CA ASN A 444 23.86 -8.41 -25.30
C ASN A 444 24.62 -7.82 -24.10
N GLY A 445 25.95 -7.68 -24.23
CA GLY A 445 26.81 -7.06 -23.21
C GLY A 445 27.17 -7.99 -22.04
N LYS A 446 27.31 -7.44 -20.83
CA LYS A 446 27.70 -8.18 -19.63
C LYS A 446 26.46 -8.56 -18.81
N CYS A 447 26.43 -9.80 -18.33
CA CYS A 447 25.43 -10.24 -17.37
C CYS A 447 25.48 -9.40 -16.07
N GLN A 448 24.33 -8.91 -15.64
CA GLN A 448 24.17 -8.18 -14.39
C GLN A 448 22.95 -8.73 -13.63
N ILE A 449 23.21 -9.37 -12.51
CA ILE A 449 22.17 -9.85 -11.60
C ILE A 449 22.25 -9.03 -10.32
N THR A 450 21.15 -8.39 -9.96
CA THR A 450 21.06 -7.66 -8.68
C THR A 450 20.14 -8.42 -7.75
N ILE A 451 20.71 -8.94 -6.67
CA ILE A 451 19.95 -9.47 -5.54
C ILE A 451 19.58 -8.29 -4.63
N SER A 452 18.32 -8.18 -4.26
CA SER A 452 17.84 -7.22 -3.27
C SER A 452 17.04 -7.99 -2.23
N THR A 453 17.48 -7.94 -0.97
CA THR A 453 16.74 -8.57 0.14
C THR A 453 16.07 -7.52 1.01
N SER A 454 14.82 -7.79 1.38
CA SER A 454 14.12 -7.12 2.48
C SER A 454 14.09 -8.06 3.69
N PHE A 455 13.81 -7.51 4.86
CA PHE A 455 13.59 -8.32 6.05
C PHE A 455 12.09 -8.54 6.25
N PHE A 456 11.73 -9.73 6.69
CA PHE A 456 10.35 -10.15 6.80
C PHE A 456 9.62 -9.45 7.97
N VAL A 457 8.45 -8.87 7.67
CA VAL A 457 7.51 -8.32 8.65
C VAL A 457 6.22 -9.14 8.60
N PRO A 458 5.80 -9.78 9.70
CA PRO A 458 4.52 -10.48 9.77
C PRO A 458 3.37 -9.49 9.80
N LYS A 459 2.71 -9.27 8.68
CA LYS A 459 1.59 -8.32 8.56
C LYS A 459 0.27 -8.90 9.08
N PRO A 460 -0.65 -8.06 9.60
CA PRO A 460 -2.02 -8.44 9.93
C PRO A 460 -2.74 -9.15 8.78
N PHE A 461 -3.70 -10.01 9.11
CA PHE A 461 -4.52 -10.79 8.17
C PHE A 461 -3.74 -11.73 7.25
N THR A 462 -2.51 -12.08 7.59
CA THR A 462 -1.72 -13.09 6.84
C THR A 462 -1.62 -14.39 7.63
N PRO A 463 -1.40 -15.55 6.95
CA PRO A 463 -1.04 -16.77 7.64
C PRO A 463 0.17 -16.64 8.57
N PHE A 464 1.06 -15.69 8.29
CA PHE A 464 2.26 -15.44 9.07
C PHE A 464 2.10 -14.40 10.19
N GLN A 465 0.90 -13.90 10.46
CA GLN A 465 0.65 -12.92 11.52
C GLN A 465 1.06 -13.40 12.93
N TRP A 466 1.18 -14.71 13.17
CA TRP A 466 1.65 -15.31 14.42
C TRP A 466 3.17 -15.39 14.52
N ALA A 467 3.90 -15.27 13.40
CA ALA A 467 5.34 -15.41 13.36
C ALA A 467 6.05 -14.30 14.17
N ARG A 468 7.22 -14.66 14.72
CA ARG A 468 8.14 -13.68 15.29
C ARG A 468 8.90 -12.92 14.21
N MET A 469 9.41 -11.76 14.57
CA MET A 469 10.46 -11.05 13.86
C MET A 469 11.83 -11.30 14.54
N TYR A 470 12.82 -10.59 14.07
CA TYR A 470 14.17 -10.62 14.63
C TYR A 470 14.64 -9.18 14.91
N ASP A 471 15.63 -9.06 15.80
CA ASP A 471 16.31 -7.79 16.05
C ASP A 471 17.22 -7.40 14.87
N LYS A 472 17.72 -6.17 14.93
CA LYS A 472 18.64 -5.60 13.93
C LYS A 472 19.84 -6.49 13.67
N ASP A 473 20.53 -6.93 14.73
CA ASP A 473 21.79 -7.69 14.61
C ASP A 473 21.53 -9.06 13.98
N SER A 474 20.44 -9.72 14.34
CA SER A 474 20.00 -10.97 13.72
C SER A 474 19.65 -10.82 12.24
N TYR A 475 19.00 -9.72 11.84
CA TYR A 475 18.73 -9.42 10.43
C TYR A 475 20.01 -9.14 9.65
N LEU A 476 20.91 -8.33 10.18
CA LEU A 476 22.21 -8.04 9.56
C LEU A 476 23.10 -9.29 9.48
N GLY A 477 23.04 -10.17 10.49
CA GLY A 477 23.70 -11.48 10.46
C GLY A 477 23.23 -12.34 9.27
N ARG A 478 21.93 -12.38 9.00
CA ARG A 478 21.35 -13.07 7.84
C ARG A 478 21.82 -12.46 6.51
N ALA A 479 21.78 -11.15 6.39
CA ALA A 479 22.29 -10.46 5.20
C ALA A 479 23.78 -10.75 4.98
N LYS A 480 24.57 -10.85 6.04
CA LYS A 480 25.99 -11.25 5.96
C LYS A 480 26.16 -12.66 5.40
N VAL A 481 25.35 -13.65 5.84
CA VAL A 481 25.40 -15.01 5.29
C VAL A 481 25.21 -15.01 3.79
N VAL A 482 24.20 -14.28 3.29
CA VAL A 482 23.94 -14.16 1.83
C VAL A 482 25.14 -13.48 1.13
N ASN A 483 25.66 -12.38 1.70
CA ASN A 483 26.79 -11.65 1.13
C ASN A 483 28.05 -12.51 1.02
N ASP A 484 28.33 -13.32 2.04
CA ASP A 484 29.48 -14.21 2.03
C ASP A 484 29.27 -15.37 1.03
N ALA A 485 28.06 -15.93 0.97
CA ALA A 485 27.69 -16.93 -0.04
C ALA A 485 27.83 -16.40 -1.49
N VAL A 486 27.50 -15.13 -1.76
CA VAL A 486 27.69 -14.50 -3.08
C VAL A 486 29.18 -14.44 -3.44
N LYS A 487 30.08 -14.16 -2.50
CA LYS A 487 31.54 -14.10 -2.75
C LYS A 487 32.12 -15.47 -3.13
N GLU A 488 31.50 -16.55 -2.69
CA GLU A 488 31.90 -17.92 -2.98
C GLU A 488 31.48 -18.39 -4.38
N GLN A 489 30.51 -17.68 -5.03
CA GLN A 489 29.98 -18.11 -6.33
C GLN A 489 30.97 -17.91 -7.49
N LEU A 490 30.92 -18.83 -8.47
CA LEU A 490 31.75 -18.78 -9.66
C LEU A 490 31.56 -17.46 -10.45
N ASN A 491 30.31 -17.06 -10.63
CA ASN A 491 29.94 -15.87 -11.40
C ASN A 491 29.75 -14.62 -10.53
N ARG A 492 30.42 -14.53 -9.37
CA ARG A 492 30.28 -13.41 -8.40
C ARG A 492 30.46 -12.02 -9.01
N LYS A 493 31.25 -11.88 -10.08
CA LYS A 493 31.46 -10.60 -10.79
C LYS A 493 30.21 -10.11 -11.54
N SER A 494 29.27 -10.99 -11.80
CA SER A 494 27.98 -10.68 -12.42
C SER A 494 26.87 -10.43 -11.40
N ILE A 495 27.13 -10.66 -10.11
CA ILE A 495 26.12 -10.60 -9.05
C ILE A 495 26.44 -9.42 -8.13
N LYS A 496 25.46 -8.52 -7.96
CA LYS A 496 25.46 -7.45 -6.97
C LYS A 496 24.43 -7.77 -5.89
N TYR A 497 24.78 -7.57 -4.63
CA TYR A 497 23.89 -7.79 -3.50
C TYR A 497 23.65 -6.50 -2.72
N ASN A 498 22.39 -6.21 -2.41
CA ASN A 498 21.95 -5.11 -1.57
C ASN A 498 20.86 -5.63 -0.60
N TRP A 499 20.74 -4.98 0.56
CA TRP A 499 19.67 -5.25 1.53
C TRP A 499 19.08 -3.94 2.06
N HIS A 500 17.86 -4.03 2.60
CA HIS A 500 17.16 -2.91 3.20
C HIS A 500 17.68 -2.62 4.62
N GLU A 501 17.36 -1.44 5.13
CA GLU A 501 17.73 -1.03 6.49
C GLU A 501 16.97 -1.85 7.53
N ALA A 502 17.70 -2.47 8.45
CA ALA A 502 17.13 -3.33 9.49
C ALA A 502 16.34 -2.54 10.54
N ASP A 503 16.81 -1.34 10.92
CA ASP A 503 16.12 -0.49 11.90
C ASP A 503 14.74 -0.06 11.38
N VAL A 504 14.63 0.30 10.10
CA VAL A 504 13.35 0.63 9.44
C VAL A 504 12.40 -0.56 9.49
N THR A 505 12.91 -1.77 9.22
CA THR A 505 12.09 -3.00 9.26
C THR A 505 11.57 -3.31 10.67
N VAL A 506 12.41 -3.18 11.70
CA VAL A 506 11.99 -3.40 13.09
C VAL A 506 10.90 -2.40 13.47
N LEU A 507 11.11 -1.12 13.16
CA LEU A 507 10.11 -0.08 13.41
C LEU A 507 8.79 -0.35 12.66
N GLU A 508 8.87 -0.69 11.36
CA GLU A 508 7.68 -1.08 10.58
C GLU A 508 6.92 -2.21 11.27
N GLY A 509 7.63 -3.21 11.80
CA GLY A 509 7.02 -4.31 12.53
C GLY A 509 6.32 -3.89 13.82
N ILE A 510 6.91 -2.96 14.59
CA ILE A 510 6.29 -2.39 15.79
C ILE A 510 5.00 -1.67 15.42
N LEU A 511 5.03 -0.82 14.41
CA LEU A 511 3.88 -0.02 13.98
C LEU A 511 2.79 -0.88 13.35
N ALA A 512 3.13 -1.82 12.48
CA ALA A 512 2.16 -2.69 11.80
C ALA A 512 1.44 -3.67 12.74
N ARG A 513 2.10 -4.07 13.84
CA ARG A 513 1.61 -5.09 14.78
C ARG A 513 1.20 -4.53 16.14
N GLY A 514 1.40 -3.23 16.32
CA GLY A 514 1.10 -2.50 17.55
C GLY A 514 -0.38 -2.37 17.83
N ASP A 515 -0.68 -1.86 19.00
CA ASP A 515 -2.01 -1.48 19.45
C ASP A 515 -2.01 0.01 19.88
N ARG A 516 -3.13 0.51 20.41
CA ARG A 516 -3.28 1.94 20.75
C ARG A 516 -2.29 2.46 21.80
N ARG A 517 -1.58 1.60 22.52
CA ARG A 517 -0.50 1.99 23.43
C ARG A 517 0.74 2.56 22.71
N ILE A 518 0.82 2.41 21.38
CA ILE A 518 1.89 3.01 20.55
C ILE A 518 1.68 4.53 20.36
N ALA A 519 0.44 5.02 20.40
CA ALA A 519 0.12 6.42 20.11
C ALA A 519 0.94 7.45 20.91
N PRO A 520 1.17 7.30 22.24
CA PRO A 520 2.02 8.22 22.98
C PRO A 520 3.46 8.34 22.46
N ALA A 521 4.06 7.23 21.98
CA ALA A 521 5.39 7.27 21.41
C ALA A 521 5.40 8.00 20.06
N LEU A 522 4.37 7.84 19.23
CA LEU A 522 4.21 8.61 17.98
C LEU A 522 4.18 10.12 18.25
N LEU A 523 3.43 10.58 19.26
CA LEU A 523 3.43 11.98 19.69
C LEU A 523 4.81 12.45 20.09
N LYS A 524 5.53 11.65 20.90
CA LYS A 524 6.89 11.97 21.34
C LYS A 524 7.87 12.09 20.17
N VAL A 525 7.81 11.18 19.21
CA VAL A 525 8.64 11.23 18.01
C VAL A 525 8.37 12.50 17.22
N TYR A 526 7.09 12.86 17.04
CA TYR A 526 6.72 14.10 16.36
C TYR A 526 7.19 15.35 17.14
N GLU A 527 7.00 15.42 18.46
CA GLU A 527 7.50 16.48 19.33
C GLU A 527 9.02 16.66 19.23
N LYS A 528 9.77 15.57 19.05
CA LYS A 528 11.22 15.55 18.81
C LYS A 528 11.59 15.87 17.35
N GLY A 529 10.64 16.28 16.52
CA GLY A 529 10.86 16.68 15.12
C GLY A 529 10.87 15.52 14.12
N GLY A 530 10.30 14.36 14.47
CA GLY A 530 10.14 13.22 13.56
C GLY A 530 9.07 13.47 12.52
N ILE A 531 9.47 13.59 11.26
CA ILE A 531 8.63 13.64 10.06
C ILE A 531 9.36 12.94 8.92
N PHE A 532 8.63 12.42 7.95
CA PHE A 532 9.18 11.74 6.78
C PHE A 532 10.07 10.53 7.11
N ASP A 533 9.71 9.74 8.14
CA ASP A 533 10.47 8.54 8.53
C ASP A 533 10.53 7.45 7.43
N ALA A 534 9.67 7.53 6.40
CA ALA A 534 9.76 6.69 5.20
C ALA A 534 10.95 7.06 4.28
N TRP A 535 11.59 8.23 4.50
CA TRP A 535 12.70 8.73 3.72
C TRP A 535 14.01 8.56 4.50
N THR A 536 14.98 7.86 3.93
CA THR A 536 16.24 7.49 4.62
C THR A 536 16.99 8.69 5.19
N GLU A 537 16.91 9.85 4.52
CA GLU A 537 17.58 11.08 4.96
C GLU A 537 16.96 11.73 6.20
N PHE A 538 15.72 11.39 6.55
CA PHE A 538 15.01 11.95 7.72
C PHE A 538 14.80 10.94 8.83
N PHE A 539 14.96 9.65 8.51
CA PHE A 539 14.81 8.57 9.48
C PHE A 539 15.92 8.63 10.54
N ASP A 540 15.53 8.66 11.80
CA ASP A 540 16.43 8.61 12.95
C ASP A 540 15.93 7.59 13.98
N ASN A 541 16.57 6.42 13.98
CA ASN A 541 16.22 5.33 14.89
C ASN A 541 16.37 5.71 16.38
N ASN A 542 17.34 6.56 16.74
CA ASN A 542 17.53 6.95 18.14
C ASN A 542 16.32 7.70 18.69
N ARG A 543 15.70 8.56 17.87
CA ARG A 543 14.49 9.30 18.22
C ARG A 543 13.34 8.36 18.61
N TRP A 544 13.17 7.25 17.88
CA TRP A 544 12.18 6.23 18.16
C TRP A 544 12.49 5.43 19.40
N VAL A 545 13.76 4.99 19.58
CA VAL A 545 14.21 4.25 20.77
C VAL A 545 13.97 5.06 22.03
N GLU A 546 14.34 6.34 22.02
CA GLU A 546 14.09 7.26 23.14
C GLU A 546 12.60 7.41 23.44
N ALA A 547 11.78 7.63 22.41
CA ALA A 547 10.33 7.80 22.57
C ALA A 547 9.66 6.55 23.16
N PHE A 548 10.02 5.36 22.70
CA PHE A 548 9.53 4.11 23.28
C PHE A 548 9.95 3.94 24.75
N ALA A 549 11.20 4.25 25.07
CA ALA A 549 11.70 4.19 26.44
C ALA A 549 10.99 5.18 27.36
N GLU A 550 10.80 6.44 26.94
CA GLU A 550 10.06 7.47 27.68
C GLU A 550 8.61 7.09 27.93
N CYS A 551 7.99 6.36 27.01
CA CYS A 551 6.60 5.88 27.13
C CYS A 551 6.48 4.51 27.83
N GLY A 552 7.60 3.87 28.21
CA GLY A 552 7.61 2.55 28.86
C GLY A 552 7.09 1.43 27.95
N ILE A 553 7.31 1.55 26.62
CA ILE A 553 6.84 0.58 25.63
C ILE A 553 7.90 -0.48 25.42
N ASP A 554 7.54 -1.74 25.69
CA ASP A 554 8.33 -2.91 25.33
C ASP A 554 8.12 -3.25 23.84
N THR A 555 9.09 -2.91 23.01
CA THR A 555 9.03 -3.14 21.56
C THR A 555 9.14 -4.63 21.20
N ASP A 556 9.83 -5.43 22.02
CA ASP A 556 10.00 -6.87 21.83
C ASP A 556 8.68 -7.62 21.98
N PHE A 557 7.76 -7.08 22.80
CA PHE A 557 6.41 -7.59 22.93
C PHE A 557 5.67 -7.66 21.57
N TYR A 558 5.87 -6.66 20.71
CA TYR A 558 5.22 -6.60 19.39
C TYR A 558 5.95 -7.40 18.32
N THR A 559 7.27 -7.57 18.41
CA THR A 559 8.12 -8.08 17.33
C THR A 559 8.72 -9.46 17.60
N MET A 560 9.34 -9.68 18.78
CA MET A 560 10.25 -10.80 18.99
C MET A 560 9.59 -12.13 19.38
N ARG A 561 8.33 -12.14 19.78
CA ARG A 561 7.64 -13.36 20.19
C ARG A 561 6.83 -13.99 19.05
N GLU A 562 6.82 -15.33 18.96
CA GLU A 562 5.77 -16.07 18.25
C GLU A 562 4.49 -15.98 19.08
N ARG A 563 3.40 -15.57 18.45
CA ARG A 563 2.12 -15.34 19.15
C ARG A 563 1.31 -16.62 19.21
N PRO A 564 0.62 -16.91 20.32
CA PRO A 564 -0.33 -18.01 20.42
C PRO A 564 -1.48 -17.89 19.41
N LEU A 565 -2.01 -19.03 18.91
CA LEU A 565 -3.07 -19.04 17.90
C LEU A 565 -4.42 -18.52 18.45
N ASP A 566 -4.62 -18.56 19.75
CA ASP A 566 -5.80 -18.10 20.46
C ASP A 566 -5.67 -16.65 20.98
N GLU A 567 -4.52 -15.99 20.77
CA GLU A 567 -4.33 -14.60 21.13
C GLU A 567 -5.31 -13.69 20.35
N ILE A 568 -5.88 -12.72 21.05
CA ILE A 568 -6.71 -11.66 20.43
C ILE A 568 -5.77 -10.58 19.91
N PHE A 569 -5.84 -10.34 18.62
CA PHE A 569 -5.05 -9.30 17.97
C PHE A 569 -5.78 -7.95 17.90
N PRO A 570 -5.04 -6.83 17.83
CA PRO A 570 -5.62 -5.51 17.70
C PRO A 570 -6.57 -5.34 16.50
N TRP A 571 -6.45 -6.19 15.49
CA TRP A 571 -7.26 -6.17 14.25
C TRP A 571 -8.35 -7.26 14.19
N ASP A 572 -8.50 -8.13 15.18
CA ASP A 572 -9.45 -9.25 15.16
C ASP A 572 -10.94 -8.81 15.12
N PHE A 573 -11.25 -7.55 15.44
CA PHE A 573 -12.59 -6.99 15.32
C PHE A 573 -12.98 -6.65 13.88
N ILE A 574 -12.06 -6.71 12.92
CA ILE A 574 -12.32 -6.46 11.50
C ILE A 574 -12.59 -7.79 10.79
N ASP A 575 -13.71 -7.88 10.08
CA ASP A 575 -14.01 -8.98 9.14
C ASP A 575 -13.60 -8.56 7.73
N ASP A 576 -12.42 -9.01 7.31
CA ASP A 576 -11.88 -8.78 5.96
C ASP A 576 -12.41 -9.80 4.93
N GLY A 577 -13.26 -10.72 5.36
CA GLY A 577 -13.78 -11.81 4.53
C GLY A 577 -12.88 -13.05 4.45
N VAL A 578 -11.72 -13.04 5.12
CA VAL A 578 -10.83 -14.20 5.24
C VAL A 578 -10.88 -14.73 6.67
N SER A 579 -11.29 -15.98 6.82
CA SER A 579 -11.49 -16.54 8.15
C SER A 579 -10.17 -16.81 8.89
N LYS A 580 -10.11 -16.49 10.20
CA LYS A 580 -8.96 -16.84 11.06
C LYS A 580 -8.63 -18.34 11.00
N LYS A 581 -9.66 -19.21 10.87
CA LYS A 581 -9.50 -20.68 10.68
C LYS A 581 -8.70 -21.01 9.41
N PHE A 582 -8.93 -20.30 8.32
CA PHE A 582 -8.15 -20.46 7.08
C PHE A 582 -6.70 -20.04 7.29
N LEU A 583 -6.47 -18.90 7.94
CA LEU A 583 -5.11 -18.40 8.20
C LEU A 583 -4.33 -19.37 9.10
N ILE A 584 -4.94 -19.92 10.15
CA ILE A 584 -4.33 -20.94 11.02
C ILE A 584 -3.96 -22.19 10.21
N ARG A 585 -4.88 -22.70 9.38
CA ARG A 585 -4.60 -23.87 8.55
C ARG A 585 -3.41 -23.63 7.60
N GLU A 586 -3.30 -22.45 7.02
CA GLU A 586 -2.18 -22.10 6.15
C GLU A 586 -0.87 -21.91 6.92
N TRP A 587 -0.93 -21.42 8.18
CA TRP A 587 0.21 -21.39 9.08
C TRP A 587 0.73 -22.81 9.40
N GLU A 588 -0.16 -23.74 9.71
CA GLU A 588 0.18 -25.14 9.98
C GLU A 588 0.76 -25.84 8.74
N ARG A 589 0.18 -25.59 7.54
CA ARG A 589 0.71 -26.09 6.27
C ARG A 589 2.10 -25.55 5.96
N ALA A 590 2.35 -24.28 6.26
CA ALA A 590 3.67 -23.69 6.10
C ALA A 590 4.74 -24.45 6.88
N ARG A 591 4.45 -24.79 8.15
CA ARG A 591 5.37 -25.56 9.02
C ARG A 591 5.62 -26.98 8.52
N LYS A 592 4.74 -27.51 7.68
CA LYS A 592 4.85 -28.83 7.03
C LYS A 592 5.38 -28.74 5.58
N GLU A 593 5.72 -27.53 5.11
CA GLU A 593 6.19 -27.27 3.74
C GLU A 593 5.16 -27.64 2.65
N GLU A 594 3.88 -27.78 3.02
CA GLU A 594 2.79 -28.15 2.12
C GLU A 594 2.38 -26.95 1.25
N VAL A 595 2.22 -27.19 -0.05
CA VAL A 595 1.79 -26.18 -1.02
C VAL A 595 0.26 -26.16 -1.13
N THR A 596 -0.30 -24.95 -1.27
CA THR A 596 -1.72 -24.71 -1.48
C THR A 596 -1.93 -24.20 -2.91
N PRO A 597 -2.79 -24.84 -3.73
CA PRO A 597 -3.06 -24.41 -5.10
C PRO A 597 -3.74 -23.04 -5.15
N ASN A 598 -3.64 -22.36 -6.32
CA ASN A 598 -4.27 -21.06 -6.52
C ASN A 598 -5.81 -21.18 -6.70
N CYS A 599 -6.50 -20.02 -6.63
CA CYS A 599 -7.98 -20.00 -6.64
C CYS A 599 -8.62 -20.46 -7.96
N ARG A 600 -7.90 -20.35 -9.11
CA ARG A 600 -8.43 -20.88 -10.38
C ARG A 600 -8.32 -22.39 -10.48
N MET A 601 -7.33 -23.00 -9.80
CA MET A 601 -7.16 -24.45 -9.78
C MET A 601 -8.14 -25.12 -8.81
N GLN A 602 -8.30 -24.54 -7.61
CA GLN A 602 -9.16 -25.11 -6.56
C GLN A 602 -9.53 -24.06 -5.50
N CYS A 603 -10.80 -24.04 -5.10
CA CYS A 603 -11.24 -23.21 -3.97
C CYS A 603 -10.65 -23.74 -2.66
N GLN A 604 -9.97 -22.88 -1.91
CA GLN A 604 -9.31 -23.23 -0.65
C GLN A 604 -10.17 -22.93 0.60
N GLY A 605 -11.41 -22.49 0.43
CA GLY A 605 -12.32 -22.22 1.55
C GLY A 605 -11.80 -21.11 2.47
N CYS A 606 -11.26 -20.02 1.92
CA CYS A 606 -10.72 -18.91 2.72
C CYS A 606 -11.79 -18.07 3.42
N GLY A 607 -13.04 -18.08 2.92
CA GLY A 607 -14.14 -17.25 3.42
C GLY A 607 -14.62 -16.19 2.43
N ALA A 608 -13.76 -15.73 1.50
CA ALA A 608 -14.07 -14.63 0.58
C ALA A 608 -15.28 -14.87 -0.34
N ALA A 609 -15.74 -16.12 -0.49
CA ALA A 609 -16.96 -16.47 -1.21
C ALA A 609 -18.23 -15.81 -0.61
N GLN A 610 -18.19 -15.31 0.64
CA GLN A 610 -19.29 -14.57 1.25
C GLN A 610 -19.68 -13.31 0.46
N PHE A 611 -18.74 -12.72 -0.31
CA PHE A 611 -19.01 -11.55 -1.16
C PHE A 611 -19.76 -11.86 -2.45
N LYS A 612 -20.06 -13.13 -2.73
CA LYS A 612 -20.93 -13.59 -3.84
C LYS A 612 -20.47 -13.16 -5.25
N GLY A 613 -19.17 -13.20 -5.53
CA GLY A 613 -18.66 -12.84 -6.87
C GLY A 613 -17.16 -13.12 -7.03
N GLY A 614 -16.64 -12.69 -8.19
CA GLY A 614 -15.24 -12.88 -8.59
C GLY A 614 -14.87 -14.32 -8.90
N VAL A 615 -13.59 -14.59 -9.05
CA VAL A 615 -13.03 -15.90 -9.41
C VAL A 615 -13.52 -17.05 -8.50
N CYS A 616 -13.97 -16.76 -7.28
CA CYS A 616 -14.55 -17.75 -6.37
C CYS A 616 -15.80 -18.48 -6.94
N PHE A 617 -16.45 -17.89 -7.95
CA PHE A 617 -17.70 -18.42 -8.55
C PHE A 617 -17.52 -18.92 -9.97
N GLU A 618 -16.40 -18.64 -10.64
CA GLU A 618 -16.11 -19.10 -12.01
C GLU A 618 -15.96 -20.62 -12.10
N ASN A 619 -15.52 -21.28 -11.03
CA ASN A 619 -15.24 -22.73 -10.98
C ASN A 619 -16.40 -23.58 -10.42
N LYS A 620 -17.63 -23.09 -10.44
CA LYS A 620 -18.81 -23.85 -9.94
C LYS A 620 -19.68 -24.44 -11.05
N ASN A 621 -19.20 -24.43 -12.30
CA ASN A 621 -19.86 -25.10 -13.43
C ASN A 621 -19.17 -26.40 -13.77
#